data_abffa9977bc584711b7858f2b2a2271e
#
_entry.id   abffa9977bc584711b7858f2b2a2271e
#
_cell.length_a   1.000
_cell.length_b   1.000
_cell.length_c   1.000
_cell.angle_alpha   90.00
_cell.angle_beta   90.00
_cell.angle_gamma   90.00
#
_symmetry.space_group_name_H-M   'P 1'
#
loop_
_entity.id
_entity.type
_entity.pdbx_description
1 polymer ?
#
loop_
_entity_poly.entity_id
_entity_poly.type
_entity_poly.pdbx_seq_one_letter_code
_entity_poly.pdbx_strand_id
1 'polypeptide(L)'
;MRVIVAGAGGDGRSCVLEERDARFDEVLPGLAAFGLFNTSETPPPARPPGRGELVDLGVTAGLCIWNLWRHAPGLEVPMHHTDTLDFEVILEGSVELILDDGAHLLRPGDCVVMQGADHAWRAGEQGCVMCALNLGTTPRS
;
A
#
# COMPACT_ATOMS: atom_id res chain seq x y z
N MET A 1 -5.28 14.36 4.83
CA MET A 1 -5.16 12.91 4.61
C MET A 1 -5.29 12.62 3.13
N ARG A 2 -4.42 11.82 2.61
CA ARG A 2 -4.30 11.51 1.20
C ARG A 2 -4.35 10.00 0.99
N VAL A 3 -4.95 9.55 -0.10
CA VAL A 3 -4.95 8.14 -0.52
C VAL A 3 -4.15 8.00 -1.80
N ILE A 4 -3.19 7.10 -1.79
CA ILE A 4 -2.42 6.69 -2.96
C ILE A 4 -2.79 5.25 -3.28
N VAL A 5 -3.24 5.00 -4.50
CA VAL A 5 -3.38 3.65 -5.05
C VAL A 5 -2.20 3.39 -5.95
N ALA A 6 -1.35 2.47 -5.54
CA ALA A 6 -0.17 2.06 -6.29
C ALA A 6 -0.39 0.70 -6.95
N GLY A 7 0.17 0.53 -8.11
CA GLY A 7 0.03 -0.70 -8.88
C GLY A 7 1.01 -0.73 -10.06
N ALA A 8 0.79 -1.66 -10.97
CA ALA A 8 1.58 -1.76 -12.19
C ALA A 8 0.86 -1.06 -13.35
N GLY A 9 1.57 -0.23 -14.07
CA GLY A 9 1.13 0.38 -15.30
C GLY A 9 1.09 -0.63 -16.46
N GLY A 10 0.67 -0.19 -17.63
CA GLY A 10 0.59 -1.02 -18.83
C GLY A 10 1.93 -1.58 -19.30
N ASP A 11 3.04 -0.95 -18.91
CA ASP A 11 4.41 -1.39 -19.19
C ASP A 11 4.98 -2.33 -18.10
N GLY A 12 4.19 -2.67 -17.08
CA GLY A 12 4.58 -3.52 -15.96
C GLY A 12 5.41 -2.82 -14.88
N ARG A 13 5.68 -1.52 -15.01
CA ARG A 13 6.39 -0.73 -14.01
C ARG A 13 5.44 -0.26 -12.92
N SER A 14 5.95 -0.21 -11.68
CA SER A 14 5.17 0.30 -10.57
C SER A 14 4.98 1.81 -10.66
N CYS A 15 3.79 2.25 -10.37
CA CYS A 15 3.45 3.67 -10.41
C CYS A 15 2.23 3.99 -9.54
N VAL A 16 2.02 5.27 -9.28
CA VAL A 16 0.76 5.74 -8.72
C VAL A 16 -0.32 5.65 -9.80
N LEU A 17 -1.33 4.85 -9.55
CA LEU A 17 -2.51 4.72 -10.43
C LEU A 17 -3.57 5.77 -10.13
N GLU A 18 -3.71 6.13 -8.86
CA GLU A 18 -4.67 7.12 -8.38
C GLU A 18 -4.14 7.81 -7.13
N GLU A 19 -4.38 9.12 -7.04
CA GLU A 19 -4.10 9.91 -5.85
C GLU A 19 -5.29 10.82 -5.56
N ARG A 20 -5.78 10.81 -4.32
CA ARG A 20 -6.92 11.62 -3.89
C ARG A 20 -6.71 12.18 -2.49
N ASP A 21 -7.14 13.40 -2.28
CA ASP A 21 -7.32 13.94 -0.93
C ASP A 21 -8.65 13.49 -0.34
N ALA A 22 -8.65 13.15 0.95
CA ALA A 22 -9.86 12.74 1.65
C ALA A 22 -10.89 13.88 1.64
N ARG A 23 -12.08 13.58 1.16
CA ARG A 23 -13.23 14.48 1.12
C ARG A 23 -14.44 13.73 1.67
N PHE A 24 -14.82 14.07 2.90
CA PHE A 24 -15.92 13.39 3.57
C PHE A 24 -17.27 13.89 3.06
N ASP A 25 -18.12 12.95 2.70
CA ASP A 25 -19.52 13.21 2.35
C ASP A 25 -20.41 12.79 3.51
N GLU A 26 -21.37 13.65 3.87
CA GLU A 26 -22.30 13.37 4.93
C GLU A 26 -23.26 12.24 4.55
N VAL A 27 -23.28 11.18 5.35
CA VAL A 27 -24.12 9.98 5.17
C VAL A 27 -25.40 10.09 6.01
N LEU A 28 -25.25 10.56 7.24
CA LEU A 28 -26.32 10.88 8.20
C LEU A 28 -25.92 12.15 8.92
N PRO A 29 -26.89 12.87 9.56
CA PRO A 29 -26.54 14.06 10.34
C PRO A 29 -25.43 13.80 11.34
N GLY A 30 -24.28 14.47 11.17
CA GLY A 30 -23.09 14.31 11.99
C GLY A 30 -22.23 13.10 11.71
N LEU A 31 -22.56 12.28 10.71
CA LEU A 31 -21.75 11.15 10.26
C LEU A 31 -21.36 11.33 8.79
N ALA A 32 -20.06 11.40 8.53
CA ALA A 32 -19.53 11.52 7.17
C ALA A 32 -18.55 10.42 6.88
N ALA A 33 -18.44 10.02 5.61
CA ALA A 33 -17.56 8.97 5.16
C ALA A 33 -16.80 9.39 3.88
N PHE A 34 -15.63 8.78 3.71
CA PHE A 34 -14.85 8.85 2.50
C PHE A 34 -14.38 7.43 2.13
N GLY A 35 -14.79 6.94 0.96
CA GLY A 35 -14.38 5.62 0.47
C GLY A 35 -12.93 5.63 0.02
N LEU A 36 -12.08 4.83 0.68
CA LEU A 36 -10.67 4.74 0.36
C LEU A 36 -10.44 3.85 -0.88
N PHE A 37 -11.06 2.68 -0.90
CA PHE A 37 -10.89 1.69 -1.96
C PHE A 37 -11.97 0.61 -1.86
N ASN A 38 -12.31 0.01 -2.98
CA ASN A 38 -13.14 -1.19 -3.02
C ASN A 38 -12.66 -2.16 -4.10
N THR A 39 -13.06 -3.41 -3.99
CA THR A 39 -12.81 -4.44 -4.99
C THR A 39 -14.12 -5.02 -5.49
N SER A 40 -14.14 -5.49 -6.74
CA SER A 40 -15.26 -6.23 -7.32
C SER A 40 -15.14 -7.74 -7.19
N GLU A 41 -13.99 -8.23 -6.74
CA GLU A 41 -13.67 -9.65 -6.61
C GLU A 41 -12.98 -9.93 -5.29
N THR A 42 -13.13 -11.15 -4.79
CA THR A 42 -12.48 -11.61 -3.56
C THR A 42 -11.99 -13.04 -3.74
N PRO A 43 -10.69 -13.33 -3.68
CA PRO A 43 -9.60 -12.37 -3.55
C PRO A 43 -9.40 -11.54 -4.83
N PRO A 44 -8.77 -10.36 -4.74
CA PRO A 44 -8.46 -9.58 -5.94
C PRO A 44 -7.57 -10.39 -6.89
N PRO A 45 -7.68 -10.17 -8.20
CA PRO A 45 -6.84 -10.87 -9.17
C PRO A 45 -5.36 -10.52 -8.99
N ALA A 46 -4.49 -11.48 -9.29
CA ALA A 46 -3.05 -11.26 -9.28
C ALA A 46 -2.66 -10.15 -10.26
N ARG A 47 -1.69 -9.35 -9.87
CA ARG A 47 -1.14 -8.28 -10.73
C ARG A 47 0.00 -8.83 -11.60
N PRO A 48 0.37 -8.15 -12.68
CA PRO A 48 1.51 -8.56 -13.49
C PRO A 48 2.79 -8.72 -12.65
N PRO A 49 3.67 -9.65 -13.02
CA PRO A 49 4.91 -9.86 -12.30
C PRO A 49 5.74 -8.58 -12.20
N GLY A 50 6.22 -8.30 -10.99
CA GLY A 50 7.15 -7.21 -10.75
C GLY A 50 8.59 -7.58 -11.08
N ARG A 51 9.49 -6.61 -10.97
CA ARG A 51 10.94 -6.76 -11.18
C ARG A 51 11.72 -6.97 -9.89
N GLY A 52 11.15 -6.59 -8.76
CA GLY A 52 11.71 -6.80 -7.43
C GLY A 52 11.61 -8.26 -7.00
N GLU A 53 12.20 -8.58 -5.87
CA GLU A 53 12.09 -9.90 -5.27
C GLU A 53 10.70 -10.13 -4.69
N LEU A 54 10.20 -11.36 -4.82
CA LEU A 54 8.99 -11.78 -4.13
C LEU A 54 9.30 -11.96 -2.64
N VAL A 55 8.57 -11.24 -1.79
CA VAL A 55 8.56 -11.45 -0.35
C VAL A 55 7.30 -12.24 0.00
N ASP A 56 7.49 -13.44 0.53
CA ASP A 56 6.38 -14.28 0.98
C ASP A 56 5.99 -13.86 2.42
N LEU A 57 4.81 -13.27 2.56
CA LEU A 57 4.25 -12.91 3.85
C LEU A 57 3.53 -14.08 4.56
N GLY A 58 3.48 -15.25 3.92
CA GLY A 58 2.80 -16.42 4.46
C GLY A 58 1.28 -16.31 4.48
N VAL A 59 0.71 -15.48 3.61
CA VAL A 59 -0.74 -15.26 3.52
C VAL A 59 -1.33 -16.04 2.35
N THR A 60 -2.19 -16.98 2.68
CA THR A 60 -2.94 -17.74 1.65
C THR A 60 -3.94 -16.84 0.94
N ALA A 61 -4.15 -17.04 -0.35
CA ALA A 61 -5.15 -16.32 -1.14
C ALA A 61 -6.53 -16.33 -0.46
N GLY A 62 -7.13 -15.15 -0.32
CA GLY A 62 -8.42 -14.95 0.35
C GLY A 62 -8.36 -14.77 1.87
N LEU A 63 -7.21 -15.04 2.50
CA LEU A 63 -6.98 -14.76 3.92
C LEU A 63 -6.22 -13.44 4.08
N CYS A 64 -6.12 -12.95 5.31
CA CYS A 64 -5.43 -11.70 5.58
C CYS A 64 -4.60 -11.76 6.86
N ILE A 65 -3.61 -10.89 6.93
CA ILE A 65 -2.92 -10.53 8.17
C ILE A 65 -3.07 -9.03 8.40
N TRP A 66 -3.10 -8.62 9.66
CA TRP A 66 -3.22 -7.23 10.05
C TRP A 66 -2.15 -6.90 11.08
N ASN A 67 -1.18 -6.06 10.69
CA ASN A 67 0.01 -5.78 11.47
C ASN A 67 0.25 -4.29 11.68
N LEU A 68 0.96 -4.00 12.77
CA LEU A 68 1.68 -2.75 12.91
C LEU A 68 3.14 -3.01 12.55
N TRP A 69 3.68 -2.17 11.69
CA TRP A 69 5.09 -2.19 11.30
C TRP A 69 5.80 -0.96 11.84
N ARG A 70 6.92 -1.16 12.51
CA ARG A 70 7.80 -0.07 12.92
C ARG A 70 9.06 -0.11 12.08
N HIS A 71 9.30 0.97 11.37
CA HIS A 71 10.51 1.20 10.61
C HIS A 71 11.44 2.08 11.44
N ALA A 72 12.65 1.60 11.70
CA ALA A 72 13.67 2.40 12.41
C ALA A 72 14.00 3.67 11.60
N PRO A 73 14.52 4.73 12.27
CA PRO A 73 14.98 5.91 11.57
C PRO A 73 15.94 5.59 10.42
N GLY A 74 15.64 6.08 9.23
CA GLY A 74 16.45 5.88 8.03
C GLY A 74 16.46 4.48 7.46
N LEU A 75 15.65 3.55 7.98
CA LEU A 75 15.58 2.18 7.45
C LEU A 75 15.19 2.21 5.97
N GLU A 76 15.94 1.46 5.19
CA GLU A 76 15.62 1.20 3.78
C GLU A 76 15.20 -0.25 3.61
N VAL A 77 14.01 -0.46 3.04
CA VAL A 77 13.51 -1.76 2.60
C VAL A 77 13.65 -1.80 1.09
N PRO A 78 14.46 -2.72 0.54
CA PRO A 78 14.73 -2.75 -0.90
C PRO A 78 13.48 -3.06 -1.73
N MET A 79 13.56 -2.79 -3.01
CA MET A 79 12.48 -3.05 -3.97
C MET A 79 12.06 -4.51 -3.94
N HIS A 80 10.78 -4.74 -3.69
CA HIS A 80 10.17 -6.06 -3.59
C HIS A 80 8.70 -5.99 -4.01
N HIS A 81 8.07 -7.14 -4.10
CA HIS A 81 6.62 -7.26 -4.25
C HIS A 81 6.10 -8.43 -3.42
N THR A 82 4.81 -8.44 -3.19
CA THR A 82 4.10 -9.48 -2.46
C THR A 82 2.90 -9.96 -3.28
N ASP A 83 2.46 -11.20 -3.06
CA ASP A 83 1.22 -11.71 -3.64
C ASP A 83 0.04 -11.36 -2.73
N THR A 84 -0.07 -10.05 -2.44
CA THR A 84 -1.12 -9.48 -1.59
C THR A 84 -1.65 -8.18 -2.17
N LEU A 85 -2.88 -7.85 -1.78
CA LEU A 85 -3.42 -6.50 -1.84
C LEU A 85 -3.28 -5.90 -0.45
N ASP A 86 -2.54 -4.80 -0.35
CA ASP A 86 -2.23 -4.18 0.94
C ASP A 86 -2.99 -2.88 1.13
N PHE A 87 -3.49 -2.69 2.34
CA PHE A 87 -4.13 -1.47 2.80
C PHE A 87 -3.32 -0.93 3.97
N GLU A 88 -2.72 0.22 3.80
CA GLU A 88 -1.77 0.79 4.74
C GLU A 88 -2.17 2.20 5.15
N VAL A 89 -1.91 2.52 6.42
CA VAL A 89 -2.07 3.87 6.94
C VAL A 89 -0.85 4.24 7.78
N ILE A 90 -0.32 5.43 7.54
CA ILE A 90 0.80 5.96 8.32
C ILE A 90 0.24 6.52 9.62
N LEU A 91 0.77 6.05 10.75
CA LEU A 91 0.34 6.45 12.10
C LEU A 91 1.30 7.45 12.73
N GLU A 92 2.60 7.25 12.58
CA GLU A 92 3.65 8.09 13.18
C GLU A 92 4.85 8.24 12.25
N GLY A 93 5.56 9.35 12.38
CA GLY A 93 6.78 9.62 11.63
C GLY A 93 6.52 9.91 10.15
N SER A 94 7.41 9.43 9.30
CA SER A 94 7.27 9.57 7.85
C SER A 94 8.00 8.45 7.13
N VAL A 95 7.58 8.18 5.91
CA VAL A 95 8.21 7.19 5.04
C VAL A 95 8.03 7.61 3.58
N GLU A 96 9.01 7.35 2.77
CA GLU A 96 8.87 7.45 1.33
C GLU A 96 8.49 6.09 0.76
N LEU A 97 7.38 6.06 0.03
CA LEU A 97 7.03 4.96 -0.86
C LEU A 97 7.79 5.16 -2.16
N ILE A 98 8.66 4.22 -2.50
CA ILE A 98 9.48 4.28 -3.71
C ILE A 98 8.90 3.29 -4.71
N LEU A 99 8.44 3.84 -5.82
CA LEU A 99 7.93 3.10 -6.97
C LEU A 99 8.85 3.33 -8.17
N ASP A 100 8.62 2.65 -9.27
CA ASP A 100 9.36 2.89 -10.51
C ASP A 100 9.18 4.32 -11.05
N ASP A 101 8.10 4.99 -10.68
CA ASP A 101 7.83 6.39 -11.08
C ASP A 101 8.47 7.43 -10.15
N GLY A 102 9.10 7.01 -9.05
CA GLY A 102 9.77 7.90 -8.11
C GLY A 102 9.40 7.66 -6.65
N ALA A 103 9.81 8.60 -5.80
CA ALA A 103 9.56 8.56 -4.36
C ALA A 103 8.36 9.44 -3.98
N HIS A 104 7.49 8.91 -3.15
CA HIS A 104 6.27 9.56 -2.68
C HIS A 104 6.30 9.65 -1.16
N LEU A 105 6.47 10.87 -0.63
CA LEU A 105 6.53 11.08 0.82
C LEU A 105 5.14 10.93 1.43
N LEU A 106 5.07 10.09 2.47
CA LEU A 106 3.87 9.81 3.24
C LEU A 106 4.03 10.30 4.68
N ARG A 107 2.97 10.88 5.21
CA ARG A 107 2.88 11.42 6.57
C ARG A 107 1.71 10.80 7.33
N PRO A 108 1.63 10.97 8.65
CA PRO A 108 0.52 10.45 9.44
C PRO A 108 -0.85 10.82 8.86
N GLY A 109 -1.71 9.81 8.74
CA GLY A 109 -3.03 9.91 8.11
C GLY A 109 -3.04 9.60 6.61
N ASP A 110 -1.90 9.58 5.93
CA ASP A 110 -1.84 9.15 4.53
C ASP A 110 -2.08 7.64 4.43
N CYS A 111 -2.85 7.25 3.43
CA CYS A 111 -3.22 5.87 3.16
C CYS A 111 -2.65 5.41 1.82
N VAL A 112 -2.26 4.14 1.76
CA VAL A 112 -1.78 3.50 0.54
C VAL A 112 -2.60 2.25 0.28
N VAL A 113 -2.96 2.04 -0.97
CA VAL A 113 -3.43 0.76 -1.49
C VAL A 113 -2.36 0.23 -2.44
N MET A 114 -1.71 -0.87 -2.06
CA MET A 114 -0.66 -1.50 -2.86
C MET A 114 -1.20 -2.76 -3.52
N GLN A 115 -1.28 -2.74 -4.84
CA GLN A 115 -1.85 -3.83 -5.62
C GLN A 115 -0.78 -4.83 -6.11
N GLY A 116 0.06 -5.31 -5.21
CA GLY A 116 1.10 -6.29 -5.51
C GLY A 116 2.15 -5.83 -6.51
N ALA A 117 2.38 -4.52 -6.64
CA ALA A 117 3.42 -3.95 -7.50
C ALA A 117 4.77 -3.86 -6.78
N ASP A 118 5.83 -3.71 -7.55
CA ASP A 118 7.16 -3.46 -6.99
C ASP A 118 7.19 -2.15 -6.21
N HIS A 119 7.69 -2.20 -5.00
CA HIS A 119 7.84 -1.04 -4.14
C HIS A 119 9.01 -1.20 -3.18
N ALA A 120 9.52 -0.08 -2.72
CA ALA A 120 10.52 0.01 -1.66
C ALA A 120 10.09 1.06 -0.65
N TRP A 121 10.71 1.02 0.53
CA TRP A 121 10.41 1.98 1.60
C TRP A 121 11.69 2.61 2.09
N ARG A 122 11.64 3.89 2.40
CA ARG A 122 12.71 4.61 3.10
C ARG A 122 12.11 5.44 4.22
N ALA A 123 12.35 5.03 5.46
CA ALA A 123 11.86 5.75 6.63
C ALA A 123 12.59 7.10 6.80
N GLY A 124 11.85 8.08 7.30
CA GLY A 124 12.40 9.38 7.63
C GLY A 124 13.32 9.34 8.86
N GLU A 125 13.86 10.49 9.23
CA GLU A 125 14.82 10.63 10.34
C GLU A 125 14.26 10.20 11.70
N GLN A 126 12.93 10.22 11.87
CA GLN A 126 12.26 9.80 13.10
C GLN A 126 11.68 8.39 13.01
N GLY A 127 11.92 7.69 11.90
CA GLY A 127 11.29 6.41 11.63
C GLY A 127 9.83 6.54 11.20
N CYS A 128 9.13 5.42 11.20
CA CYS A 128 7.73 5.37 10.81
C CYS A 128 7.03 4.23 11.56
N VAL A 129 5.78 4.47 11.93
CA VAL A 129 4.85 3.40 12.34
C VAL A 129 3.69 3.40 11.34
N MET A 130 3.43 2.25 10.75
CA MET A 130 2.29 2.07 9.86
C MET A 130 1.46 0.86 10.27
N CYS A 131 0.17 0.94 10.03
CA CYS A 131 -0.76 -0.17 10.12
C CYS A 131 -0.99 -0.73 8.72
N ALA A 132 -0.85 -2.03 8.55
CA ALA A 132 -1.05 -2.69 7.26
C ALA A 132 -1.96 -3.91 7.40
N LEU A 133 -2.98 -3.97 6.54
CA LEU A 133 -3.79 -5.15 6.28
C LEU A 133 -3.36 -5.73 4.94
N ASN A 134 -2.84 -6.96 4.95
CA ASN A 134 -2.41 -7.65 3.73
C ASN A 134 -3.41 -8.76 3.42
N LEU A 135 -4.12 -8.64 2.31
CA LEU A 135 -5.06 -9.63 1.79
C LEU A 135 -4.36 -10.50 0.74
N GLY A 136 -4.24 -11.80 1.01
CA GLY A 136 -3.63 -12.74 0.08
C GLY A 136 -4.36 -12.78 -1.27
N THR A 137 -3.58 -12.73 -2.35
CA THR A 137 -4.07 -12.85 -3.72
C THR A 137 -3.57 -14.14 -4.36
N THR A 138 -4.14 -14.50 -5.50
CA THR A 138 -3.60 -15.61 -6.29
C THR A 138 -2.14 -15.35 -6.63
N PRO A 139 -1.23 -16.30 -6.39
CA PRO A 139 0.18 -16.16 -6.75
C PRO A 139 0.34 -15.84 -8.23
N ARG A 140 1.35 -15.04 -8.54
CA ARG A 140 1.70 -14.73 -9.92
C ARG A 140 2.28 -15.95 -10.61
N SER A 141 1.90 -16.09 -11.85
CA SER A 141 2.48 -17.13 -12.73
C SER A 141 3.77 -16.64 -13.37
#